data_65db79ad4da42b11040173c7007adb5f
#
_entry.id   65db79ad4da42b11040173c7007adb5f
#
_cell.length_a   1.000
_cell.length_b   1.000
_cell.length_c   1.000
_cell.angle_alpha   90.00
_cell.angle_beta   90.00
_cell.angle_gamma   90.00
#
_symmetry.space_group_name_H-M   'P 1'
#
loop_
_entity.id
_entity.type
_entity.pdbx_description
1 polymer ?
#
loop_
_entity_poly.entity_id
_entity_poly.type
_entity_poly.pdbx_seq_one_letter_code
_entity_poly.pdbx_strand_id
1 'polypeptide(L)'
;MAAIRDRLDVIDRLASSSGGDFARAEAAAFHGRKVVEGIAFGCLVATENGLKHIPRDAKGQWNAESILKSLGSKHINTFPSPSIIRNSTEEERKRDNVNIVVEGIPERRITNTDFIIMYQRMHRWLHELNPYVAHDRVTFYSQNGQQLWDDLSMINHFIERHFISISGRGFFCVLRDSTDSQTKVLPLSKDTMKRSCPMKRCPTHHSTGPEQSLGSNTPTNSGVLYKY
;
A
#
# COMPACT_ATOMS: atom_id res chain seq x y z
N MET A 1 12.10 3.48 -4.68
CA MET A 1 11.01 3.29 -5.69
C MET A 1 11.53 2.59 -6.94
N ALA A 2 12.65 3.03 -7.57
CA ALA A 2 13.18 2.37 -8.77
C ALA A 2 13.39 0.85 -8.60
N ALA A 3 14.01 0.39 -7.52
CA ALA A 3 14.21 -1.03 -7.26
C ALA A 3 12.89 -1.83 -7.14
N ILE A 4 11.79 -1.18 -6.69
CA ILE A 4 10.45 -1.80 -6.67
C ILE A 4 9.94 -1.95 -8.09
N ARG A 5 10.03 -0.89 -8.91
CA ARG A 5 9.65 -0.92 -10.32
C ARG A 5 10.37 -2.04 -11.07
N ASP A 6 11.71 -2.08 -10.97
CA ASP A 6 12.53 -3.07 -11.68
C ASP A 6 12.12 -4.51 -11.35
N ARG A 7 11.71 -4.77 -10.09
CA ARG A 7 11.20 -6.09 -9.69
C ARG A 7 9.81 -6.38 -10.24
N LEU A 8 8.93 -5.38 -10.27
CA LEU A 8 7.60 -5.53 -10.88
C LEU A 8 7.71 -5.77 -12.39
N ASP A 9 8.67 -5.12 -13.07
CA ASP A 9 8.94 -5.36 -14.49
C ASP A 9 9.43 -6.81 -14.76
N VAL A 10 10.16 -7.41 -13.80
CA VAL A 10 10.51 -8.84 -13.87
C VAL A 10 9.26 -9.70 -13.69
N ILE A 11 8.41 -9.40 -12.73
CA ILE A 11 7.16 -10.13 -12.50
C ILE A 11 6.26 -10.08 -13.74
N ASP A 12 6.11 -8.92 -14.37
CA ASP A 12 5.30 -8.74 -15.57
C ASP A 12 5.82 -9.60 -16.74
N ARG A 13 7.17 -9.68 -16.91
CA ARG A 13 7.80 -10.57 -17.88
C ARG A 13 7.58 -12.05 -17.56
N LEU A 14 7.68 -12.45 -16.29
CA LEU A 14 7.41 -13.81 -15.85
C LEU A 14 5.93 -14.18 -16.09
N ALA A 15 5.01 -13.27 -15.82
CA ALA A 15 3.58 -13.47 -16.06
C ALA A 15 3.26 -13.68 -17.53
N SER A 16 3.97 -12.98 -18.43
CA SER A 16 3.76 -13.05 -19.89
C SER A 16 4.50 -14.19 -20.58
N SER A 17 5.44 -14.87 -19.89
CA SER A 17 6.22 -15.95 -20.46
C SER A 17 5.46 -17.28 -20.43
N SER A 18 5.81 -18.21 -21.32
CA SER A 18 5.23 -19.56 -21.38
C SER A 18 6.20 -20.60 -20.81
N GLY A 19 5.66 -21.68 -20.24
CA GLY A 19 6.42 -22.82 -19.71
C GLY A 19 6.98 -22.63 -18.30
N GLY A 20 7.44 -23.72 -17.69
CA GLY A 20 8.09 -23.72 -16.38
C GLY A 20 7.22 -23.21 -15.25
N ASP A 21 5.95 -23.56 -15.19
CA ASP A 21 4.95 -22.93 -14.34
C ASP A 21 5.34 -22.81 -12.87
N PHE A 22 5.85 -23.88 -12.24
CA PHE A 22 6.27 -23.80 -10.85
C PHE A 22 7.50 -22.91 -10.67
N ALA A 23 8.57 -23.11 -11.46
CA ALA A 23 9.81 -22.34 -11.35
C ALA A 23 9.57 -20.83 -11.66
N ARG A 24 8.70 -20.56 -12.63
CA ARG A 24 8.27 -19.21 -12.97
C ARG A 24 7.52 -18.55 -11.83
N ALA A 25 6.58 -19.27 -11.20
CA ALA A 25 5.82 -18.79 -10.06
C ALA A 25 6.72 -18.56 -8.83
N GLU A 26 7.67 -19.49 -8.58
CA GLU A 26 8.67 -19.36 -7.51
C GLU A 26 9.53 -18.10 -7.71
N ALA A 27 10.03 -17.87 -8.92
CA ALA A 27 10.78 -16.66 -9.26
C ALA A 27 9.94 -15.40 -9.07
N ALA A 28 8.66 -15.41 -9.50
CA ALA A 28 7.75 -14.30 -9.31
C ALA A 28 7.46 -14.04 -7.82
N ALA A 29 7.25 -15.08 -7.03
CA ALA A 29 7.07 -14.98 -5.58
C ALA A 29 8.29 -14.37 -4.88
N PHE A 30 9.50 -14.76 -5.30
CA PHE A 30 10.74 -14.14 -4.81
C PHE A 30 10.77 -12.63 -5.08
N HIS A 31 10.50 -12.22 -6.31
CA HIS A 31 10.47 -10.80 -6.66
C HIS A 31 9.33 -10.05 -5.95
N GLY A 32 8.14 -10.65 -5.85
CA GLY A 32 7.01 -10.08 -5.13
C GLY A 32 7.31 -9.87 -3.65
N ARG A 33 7.91 -10.86 -2.99
CA ARG A 33 8.38 -10.71 -1.62
C ARG A 33 9.35 -9.54 -1.45
N LYS A 34 10.30 -9.36 -2.39
CA LYS A 34 11.25 -8.23 -2.37
C LYS A 34 10.57 -6.88 -2.63
N VAL A 35 9.48 -6.84 -3.37
CA VAL A 35 8.64 -5.65 -3.52
C VAL A 35 8.00 -5.29 -2.18
N VAL A 36 7.40 -6.25 -1.48
CA VAL A 36 6.80 -6.05 -0.15
C VAL A 36 7.81 -5.57 0.87
N GLU A 37 9.00 -6.19 0.91
CA GLU A 37 10.12 -5.75 1.77
C GLU A 37 10.52 -4.29 1.44
N GLY A 38 10.64 -3.95 0.15
CA GLY A 38 10.95 -2.59 -0.29
C GLY A 38 9.91 -1.56 0.13
N ILE A 39 8.62 -1.91 0.09
CA ILE A 39 7.53 -1.05 0.56
C ILE A 39 7.60 -0.87 2.08
N ALA A 40 7.80 -1.95 2.84
CA ALA A 40 7.94 -1.89 4.30
C ALA A 40 9.13 -1.02 4.73
N PHE A 41 10.29 -1.17 4.10
CA PHE A 41 11.45 -0.30 4.32
C PHE A 41 11.17 1.15 3.90
N GLY A 42 10.46 1.36 2.80
CA GLY A 42 10.02 2.69 2.40
C GLY A 42 9.16 3.37 3.47
N CYS A 43 8.21 2.65 4.06
CA CYS A 43 7.40 3.13 5.18
C CYS A 43 8.25 3.47 6.41
N LEU A 44 9.27 2.64 6.71
CA LEU A 44 10.18 2.88 7.83
C LEU A 44 11.02 4.15 7.61
N VAL A 45 11.61 4.30 6.41
CA VAL A 45 12.39 5.50 6.05
C VAL A 45 11.50 6.75 6.06
N ALA A 46 10.27 6.66 5.54
CA ALA A 46 9.29 7.74 5.60
C ALA A 46 8.97 8.14 7.04
N THR A 47 8.82 7.16 7.92
CA THR A 47 8.61 7.37 9.36
C THR A 47 9.83 8.09 9.99
N GLU A 48 11.05 7.67 9.65
CA GLU A 48 12.29 8.28 10.19
C GLU A 48 12.44 9.75 9.81
N ASN A 49 12.15 10.08 8.56
CA ASN A 49 12.24 11.45 8.07
C ASN A 49 11.11 12.37 8.55
N GLY A 50 10.05 11.79 9.09
CA GLY A 50 8.86 12.52 9.52
C GLY A 50 8.61 12.55 11.03
N LEU A 51 9.18 11.61 11.78
CA LEU A 51 8.99 11.45 13.21
C LEU A 51 10.35 11.43 13.90
N LYS A 52 10.47 12.14 15.02
CA LYS A 52 11.70 12.23 15.82
C LYS A 52 12.14 10.88 16.43
N HIS A 53 11.29 9.86 16.43
CA HIS A 53 11.59 8.55 17.04
C HIS A 53 11.00 7.40 16.22
N ILE A 54 11.86 6.67 15.50
CA ILE A 54 11.52 5.32 15.06
C ILE A 54 11.59 4.40 16.28
N PRO A 55 10.63 3.48 16.41
CA PRO A 55 10.74 2.41 17.38
C PRO A 55 12.06 1.65 17.20
N ARG A 56 12.83 1.49 18.28
CA ARG A 56 14.12 0.76 18.24
C ARG A 56 13.96 -0.67 17.74
N ASP A 57 12.83 -1.28 18.06
CA ASP A 57 12.41 -2.61 17.60
C ASP A 57 12.19 -2.70 16.08
N ALA A 58 11.86 -1.60 15.41
CA ALA A 58 11.69 -1.58 13.94
C ALA A 58 13.01 -1.36 13.19
N LYS A 59 13.99 -0.64 13.76
CA LYS A 59 15.26 -0.33 13.07
C LYS A 59 16.15 -1.55 12.80
N GLY A 60 16.09 -2.58 13.63
CA GLY A 60 16.86 -3.82 13.47
C GLY A 60 16.13 -4.93 12.72
N GLN A 61 14.89 -4.70 12.27
CA GLN A 61 14.09 -5.73 11.63
C GLN A 61 14.40 -5.84 10.14
N TRP A 62 14.64 -7.06 9.70
CA TRP A 62 14.77 -7.40 8.27
C TRP A 62 13.50 -8.00 7.68
N ASN A 63 12.52 -8.30 8.53
CA ASN A 63 11.27 -8.92 8.15
C ASN A 63 10.19 -7.85 7.93
N ALA A 64 9.65 -7.80 6.72
CA ALA A 64 8.60 -6.85 6.33
C ALA A 64 7.36 -6.96 7.22
N GLU A 65 6.95 -8.17 7.60
CA GLU A 65 5.81 -8.41 8.49
C GLU A 65 6.00 -7.74 9.85
N SER A 66 7.18 -7.91 10.47
CA SER A 66 7.49 -7.31 11.78
C SER A 66 7.51 -5.78 11.70
N ILE A 67 8.06 -5.21 10.62
CA ILE A 67 8.07 -3.77 10.38
C ILE A 67 6.64 -3.25 10.25
N LEU A 68 5.83 -3.85 9.39
CA LEU A 68 4.46 -3.43 9.13
C LEU A 68 3.57 -3.56 10.38
N LYS A 69 3.70 -4.64 11.15
CA LYS A 69 3.01 -4.82 12.43
C LYS A 69 3.40 -3.74 13.45
N SER A 70 4.70 -3.44 13.57
CA SER A 70 5.20 -2.41 14.49
C SER A 70 4.70 -1.01 14.11
N LEU A 71 4.70 -0.66 12.82
CA LEU A 71 4.16 0.61 12.34
C LEU A 71 2.65 0.70 12.57
N GLY A 72 1.91 -0.36 12.27
CA GLY A 72 0.45 -0.43 12.47
C GLY A 72 0.04 -0.30 13.93
N SER A 73 0.72 -0.99 14.86
CA SER A 73 0.41 -0.95 16.30
C SER A 73 0.64 0.44 16.93
N LYS A 74 1.48 1.26 16.32
CA LYS A 74 1.80 2.63 16.78
C LYS A 74 1.01 3.71 16.03
N HIS A 75 0.02 3.31 15.23
CA HIS A 75 -0.80 4.22 14.42
C HIS A 75 0.02 5.14 13.50
N ILE A 76 1.20 4.67 13.07
CA ILE A 76 2.06 5.41 12.16
C ILE A 76 1.58 5.17 10.74
N ASN A 77 0.89 6.16 10.18
CA ASN A 77 0.29 6.04 8.85
C ASN A 77 1.24 6.55 7.76
N THR A 78 2.28 5.78 7.47
CA THR A 78 3.17 5.99 6.32
C THR A 78 2.94 4.97 5.22
N PHE A 79 1.89 4.14 5.36
CA PHE A 79 1.54 3.14 4.35
C PHE A 79 1.03 3.83 3.08
N PRO A 80 1.45 3.39 1.88
CA PRO A 80 1.00 3.97 0.63
C PRO A 80 -0.52 3.94 0.48
N SER A 81 -1.08 4.99 -0.09
CA SER A 81 -2.50 5.05 -0.44
C SER A 81 -2.63 5.18 -1.97
N PRO A 82 -3.20 4.19 -2.66
CA PRO A 82 -3.44 4.29 -4.10
C PRO A 82 -4.23 5.55 -4.43
N SER A 83 -3.72 6.37 -5.35
CA SER A 83 -4.30 7.68 -5.62
C SER A 83 -4.02 8.14 -7.03
N ILE A 84 -4.83 9.07 -7.51
CA ILE A 84 -4.61 9.86 -8.73
C ILE A 84 -4.50 11.33 -8.40
N ILE A 85 -3.87 12.07 -9.29
CA ILE A 85 -3.88 13.53 -9.27
C ILE A 85 -4.79 14.02 -10.39
N ARG A 86 -5.65 14.98 -10.08
CA ARG A 86 -6.43 15.74 -11.06
C ARG A 86 -6.39 17.23 -10.76
N ASN A 87 -6.65 18.04 -11.76
CA ASN A 87 -6.87 19.46 -11.56
C ASN A 87 -8.15 19.69 -10.74
N SER A 88 -8.13 20.69 -9.88
CA SER A 88 -9.32 21.13 -9.16
C SER A 88 -10.35 21.75 -10.10
N THR A 89 -11.63 21.57 -9.80
CA THR A 89 -12.70 22.31 -10.48
C THR A 89 -12.65 23.79 -10.08
N GLU A 90 -13.37 24.63 -10.81
CA GLU A 90 -13.46 26.06 -10.44
C GLU A 90 -14.14 26.29 -9.08
N GLU A 91 -15.10 25.45 -8.73
CA GLU A 91 -15.77 25.48 -7.44
C GLU A 91 -14.82 25.10 -6.29
N GLU A 92 -14.03 24.04 -6.49
CA GLU A 92 -12.99 23.62 -5.53
C GLU A 92 -11.92 24.70 -5.37
N ARG A 93 -11.48 25.34 -6.46
CA ARG A 93 -10.54 26.48 -6.39
C ARG A 93 -11.11 27.65 -5.59
N LYS A 94 -12.36 28.01 -5.85
CA LYS A 94 -13.01 29.13 -5.16
C LYS A 94 -13.23 28.81 -3.68
N ARG A 95 -13.64 27.58 -3.35
CA ARG A 95 -13.91 27.15 -1.99
C ARG A 95 -12.65 26.93 -1.15
N ASP A 96 -11.69 26.19 -1.72
CA ASP A 96 -10.56 25.64 -0.97
C ASP A 96 -9.22 26.29 -1.37
N ASN A 97 -9.22 27.08 -2.43
CA ASN A 97 -8.04 27.74 -3.03
C ASN A 97 -6.92 26.73 -3.35
N VAL A 98 -7.28 25.60 -3.96
CA VAL A 98 -6.38 24.51 -4.36
C VAL A 98 -6.38 24.35 -5.87
N ASN A 99 -5.23 24.08 -6.46
CA ASN A 99 -5.09 23.84 -7.90
C ASN A 99 -5.17 22.35 -8.24
N ILE A 100 -4.79 21.50 -7.31
CA ILE A 100 -4.66 20.06 -7.52
C ILE A 100 -5.38 19.32 -6.38
N VAL A 101 -6.05 18.24 -6.75
CA VAL A 101 -6.72 17.32 -5.85
C VAL A 101 -6.05 15.96 -5.96
N VAL A 102 -5.67 15.38 -4.82
CA VAL A 102 -5.26 13.98 -4.72
C VAL A 102 -6.46 13.15 -4.30
N GLU A 103 -6.84 12.24 -5.16
CA GLU A 103 -8.04 11.43 -5.00
C GLU A 103 -7.66 9.96 -4.80
N GLY A 104 -8.17 9.34 -3.74
CA GLY A 104 -7.90 7.93 -3.45
C GLY A 104 -8.63 7.00 -4.43
N ILE A 105 -8.02 5.86 -4.73
CA ILE A 105 -8.61 4.79 -5.55
C ILE A 105 -9.01 3.63 -4.62
N PRO A 106 -10.26 3.58 -4.15
CA PRO A 106 -10.70 2.59 -3.16
C PRO A 106 -10.50 1.14 -3.62
N GLU A 107 -10.73 0.86 -4.92
CA GLU A 107 -10.67 -0.47 -5.52
C GLU A 107 -9.25 -1.06 -5.52
N ARG A 108 -8.23 -0.21 -5.44
CA ARG A 108 -6.82 -0.61 -5.38
C ARG A 108 -6.27 -0.69 -3.95
N ARG A 109 -7.09 -0.40 -2.95
CA ARG A 109 -6.64 -0.32 -1.57
C ARG A 109 -6.41 -1.71 -0.99
N ILE A 110 -5.22 -1.92 -0.45
CA ILE A 110 -4.85 -3.11 0.32
C ILE A 110 -4.70 -2.69 1.78
N THR A 111 -5.28 -3.44 2.70
CA THR A 111 -5.03 -3.20 4.11
C THR A 111 -3.65 -3.70 4.52
N ASN A 112 -3.10 -3.17 5.62
CA ASN A 112 -1.82 -3.65 6.14
C ASN A 112 -1.86 -5.16 6.48
N THR A 113 -3.00 -5.64 6.98
CA THR A 113 -3.21 -7.06 7.29
C THR A 113 -3.20 -7.92 6.03
N ASP A 114 -3.93 -7.52 4.98
CA ASP A 114 -3.97 -8.27 3.72
C ASP A 114 -2.59 -8.29 3.06
N PHE A 115 -1.86 -7.18 3.14
CA PHE A 115 -0.51 -7.08 2.61
C PHE A 115 0.47 -8.05 3.31
N ILE A 116 0.34 -8.20 4.63
CA ILE A 116 1.10 -9.19 5.40
C ILE A 116 0.71 -10.62 4.98
N ILE A 117 -0.57 -10.90 4.78
CA ILE A 117 -1.06 -12.22 4.34
C ILE A 117 -0.50 -12.55 2.95
N MET A 118 -0.49 -11.60 2.00
CA MET A 118 0.13 -11.78 0.68
C MET A 118 1.63 -12.10 0.81
N TYR A 119 2.35 -11.36 1.67
CA TYR A 119 3.77 -11.62 1.94
C TYR A 119 4.02 -13.04 2.48
N GLN A 120 3.18 -13.51 3.40
CA GLN A 120 3.26 -14.87 3.95
C GLN A 120 2.95 -15.94 2.90
N ARG A 121 1.98 -15.69 1.98
CA ARG A 121 1.69 -16.60 0.86
C ARG A 121 2.88 -16.72 -0.08
N MET A 122 3.52 -15.61 -0.46
CA MET A 122 4.74 -15.62 -1.28
C MET A 122 5.89 -16.36 -0.59
N HIS A 123 6.00 -16.24 0.72
CA HIS A 123 7.04 -16.91 1.49
C HIS A 123 7.00 -18.45 1.33
N ARG A 124 5.79 -19.03 1.24
CA ARG A 124 5.62 -20.49 1.08
C ARG A 124 6.20 -21.01 -0.24
N TRP A 125 6.29 -20.20 -1.29
CA TRP A 125 6.89 -20.59 -2.57
C TRP A 125 8.41 -20.71 -2.52
N LEU A 126 9.05 -20.12 -1.53
CA LEU A 126 10.51 -20.04 -1.40
C LEU A 126 11.09 -21.16 -0.53
N HIS A 127 10.26 -22.07 -0.04
CA HIS A 127 10.70 -23.24 0.72
C HIS A 127 10.57 -24.48 -0.14
N GLU A 128 11.50 -25.42 0.07
CA GLU A 128 11.34 -26.77 -0.48
C GLU A 128 10.05 -27.41 0.07
N LEU A 129 9.35 -28.13 -0.80
CA LEU A 129 8.13 -28.81 -0.41
C LEU A 129 8.48 -29.94 0.55
N ASN A 130 7.82 -29.96 1.71
CA ASN A 130 7.98 -31.03 2.69
C ASN A 130 7.43 -32.33 2.11
N PRO A 131 8.25 -33.38 1.86
CA PRO A 131 7.81 -34.61 1.21
C PRO A 131 6.77 -35.40 2.01
N TYR A 132 6.61 -35.10 3.30
CA TYR A 132 5.62 -35.78 4.16
C TYR A 132 4.27 -35.06 4.21
N VAL A 133 4.19 -33.82 3.77
CA VAL A 133 2.98 -32.98 3.89
C VAL A 133 2.58 -32.41 2.54
N ALA A 134 3.56 -32.11 1.72
CA ALA A 134 3.33 -31.42 0.46
C ALA A 134 3.11 -32.41 -0.68
N HIS A 135 2.17 -32.05 -1.51
CA HIS A 135 2.00 -32.59 -2.85
C HIS A 135 3.23 -32.26 -3.70
N ASP A 136 3.34 -32.94 -4.83
CA ASP A 136 4.35 -32.57 -5.83
C ASP A 136 4.17 -31.12 -6.32
N ARG A 137 5.20 -30.59 -6.99
CA ARG A 137 5.21 -29.18 -7.44
C ARG A 137 4.06 -28.83 -8.38
N VAL A 138 3.59 -29.79 -9.18
CA VAL A 138 2.48 -29.57 -10.11
C VAL A 138 1.16 -29.35 -9.35
N THR A 139 0.89 -30.23 -8.39
CA THR A 139 -0.28 -30.12 -7.52
C THR A 139 -0.23 -28.84 -6.69
N PHE A 140 0.93 -28.50 -6.12
CA PHE A 140 1.08 -27.23 -5.37
C PHE A 140 0.79 -26.01 -6.25
N TYR A 141 1.35 -25.98 -7.48
CA TYR A 141 1.10 -24.90 -8.43
C TYR A 141 -0.38 -24.81 -8.82
N SER A 142 -1.01 -25.93 -9.13
CA SER A 142 -2.44 -25.95 -9.52
C SER A 142 -3.36 -25.37 -8.42
N GLN A 143 -3.01 -25.57 -7.18
CA GLN A 143 -3.80 -25.09 -6.03
C GLN A 143 -3.51 -23.64 -5.64
N ASN A 144 -2.28 -23.16 -5.83
CA ASN A 144 -1.82 -21.88 -5.28
C ASN A 144 -1.37 -20.87 -6.35
N GLY A 145 -1.19 -21.31 -7.60
CA GLY A 145 -0.62 -20.45 -8.65
C GLY A 145 -1.49 -19.26 -8.99
N GLN A 146 -2.79 -19.45 -9.17
CA GLN A 146 -3.70 -18.34 -9.48
C GLN A 146 -3.69 -17.29 -8.38
N GLN A 147 -3.78 -17.70 -7.12
CA GLN A 147 -3.75 -16.78 -5.98
C GLN A 147 -2.44 -15.97 -5.91
N LEU A 148 -1.31 -16.60 -6.26
CA LEU A 148 -0.03 -15.87 -6.32
C LEU A 148 -0.07 -14.76 -7.39
N TRP A 149 -0.53 -15.09 -8.61
CA TRP A 149 -0.60 -14.10 -9.68
C TRP A 149 -1.59 -12.97 -9.38
N ASP A 150 -2.70 -13.28 -8.73
CA ASP A 150 -3.68 -12.29 -8.27
C ASP A 150 -3.06 -11.37 -7.22
N ASP A 151 -2.34 -11.91 -6.23
CA ASP A 151 -1.63 -11.13 -5.21
C ASP A 151 -0.59 -10.19 -5.83
N LEU A 152 0.20 -10.68 -6.78
CA LEU A 152 1.23 -9.90 -7.46
C LEU A 152 0.61 -8.77 -8.31
N SER A 153 -0.47 -9.07 -9.04
CA SER A 153 -1.23 -8.08 -9.79
C SER A 153 -1.82 -7.00 -8.87
N MET A 154 -2.40 -7.42 -7.75
CA MET A 154 -2.98 -6.49 -6.78
C MET A 154 -1.91 -5.56 -6.18
N ILE A 155 -0.74 -6.08 -5.81
CA ILE A 155 0.39 -5.29 -5.32
C ILE A 155 0.89 -4.30 -6.39
N ASN A 156 0.99 -4.73 -7.64
CA ASN A 156 1.40 -3.86 -8.76
C ASN A 156 0.42 -2.68 -8.90
N HIS A 157 -0.89 -2.94 -8.96
CA HIS A 157 -1.90 -1.89 -9.03
C HIS A 157 -1.94 -0.98 -7.79
N PHE A 158 -1.70 -1.55 -6.61
CA PHE A 158 -1.63 -0.79 -5.36
C PHE A 158 -0.52 0.24 -5.34
N ILE A 159 0.68 -0.10 -5.84
CA ILE A 159 1.86 0.76 -5.74
C ILE A 159 2.11 1.61 -6.99
N GLU A 160 1.41 1.35 -8.09
CA GLU A 160 1.62 2.01 -9.40
C GLU A 160 1.56 3.53 -9.30
N ARG A 161 0.52 4.04 -8.63
CA ARG A 161 0.34 5.47 -8.30
C ARG A 161 -0.19 5.57 -6.90
N HIS A 162 0.54 6.23 -6.04
CA HIS A 162 0.16 6.30 -4.64
C HIS A 162 0.61 7.60 -3.98
N PHE A 163 -0.09 7.93 -2.93
CA PHE A 163 0.21 9.04 -2.06
C PHE A 163 0.75 8.53 -0.73
N ILE A 164 1.77 9.23 -0.20
CA ILE A 164 2.31 9.00 1.15
C ILE A 164 2.29 10.34 1.88
N SER A 165 1.81 10.35 3.12
CA SER A 165 1.89 11.50 4.01
C SER A 165 2.96 11.29 5.07
N ILE A 166 3.91 12.23 5.16
CA ILE A 166 5.01 12.18 6.12
C ILE A 166 5.02 13.50 6.87
N SER A 167 4.70 13.46 8.16
CA SER A 167 4.69 14.67 9.03
C SER A 167 3.98 15.87 8.42
N GLY A 168 2.90 15.57 7.73
CA GLY A 168 2.08 16.59 7.12
C GLY A 168 2.58 17.10 5.78
N ARG A 169 3.66 16.58 5.25
CA ARG A 169 4.05 16.75 3.84
C ARG A 169 3.51 15.58 3.04
N GLY A 170 2.98 15.86 1.86
CA GLY A 170 2.51 14.86 0.92
C GLY A 170 3.57 14.54 -0.12
N PHE A 171 3.63 13.29 -0.53
CA PHE A 171 4.43 12.86 -1.68
C PHE A 171 3.53 12.01 -2.56
N PHE A 172 3.38 12.42 -3.81
CA PHE A 172 2.70 11.62 -4.81
C PHE A 172 3.76 10.89 -5.65
N CYS A 173 3.65 9.58 -5.68
CA CYS A 173 4.60 8.71 -6.36
C CYS A 173 3.94 8.07 -7.57
N VAL A 174 4.62 8.11 -8.71
CA VAL A 174 4.28 7.38 -9.94
C VAL A 174 5.40 6.39 -10.21
N LEU A 175 5.08 5.12 -10.24
CA LEU A 175 6.09 4.07 -10.40
C LEU A 175 6.63 4.00 -11.83
N ARG A 176 5.71 4.13 -12.81
CA ARG A 176 6.02 4.21 -14.25
C ARG A 176 5.29 5.40 -14.83
N ASP A 177 6.02 6.48 -15.11
CA ASP A 177 5.45 7.64 -15.79
C ASP A 177 5.14 7.31 -17.26
N SER A 178 4.02 7.82 -17.78
CA SER A 178 3.57 7.52 -19.14
C SER A 178 4.47 8.07 -20.24
N THR A 179 5.34 9.04 -19.91
CA THR A 179 6.21 9.70 -20.90
C THR A 179 7.56 9.03 -21.07
N ASP A 180 8.13 8.50 -19.99
CA ASP A 180 9.51 8.01 -19.98
C ASP A 180 9.67 6.67 -19.22
N SER A 181 8.57 6.10 -18.71
CA SER A 181 8.54 4.90 -17.89
C SER A 181 9.41 4.98 -16.61
N GLN A 182 9.85 6.19 -16.23
CA GLN A 182 10.64 6.38 -15.03
C GLN A 182 9.78 6.59 -13.79
N THR A 183 10.37 6.29 -12.64
CA THR A 183 9.74 6.58 -11.37
C THR A 183 9.81 8.07 -11.06
N LYS A 184 8.68 8.69 -10.77
CA LYS A 184 8.59 10.10 -10.38
C LYS A 184 8.01 10.24 -8.98
N VAL A 185 8.56 11.19 -8.22
CA VAL A 185 8.07 11.57 -6.89
C VAL A 185 7.83 13.06 -6.89
N LEU A 186 6.58 13.46 -6.71
CA LEU A 186 6.16 14.84 -6.67
C LEU A 186 5.93 15.23 -5.19
N PRO A 187 6.76 16.12 -4.62
CA PRO A 187 6.49 16.65 -3.30
C PRO A 187 5.29 17.59 -3.37
N LEU A 188 4.34 17.38 -2.46
CA LEU A 188 3.17 18.22 -2.28
C LEU A 188 3.38 19.07 -1.04
N SER A 189 3.70 20.35 -1.21
CA SER A 189 3.93 21.22 -0.06
C SER A 189 2.61 21.64 0.58
N LYS A 190 2.63 21.72 1.91
CA LYS A 190 1.58 22.29 2.73
C LYS A 190 1.67 23.83 2.75
N ASP A 191 1.47 24.52 1.67
CA ASP A 191 1.05 25.89 1.86
C ASP A 191 -0.45 25.88 2.13
N THR A 192 -0.74 25.92 3.43
CA THR A 192 -2.06 25.98 4.03
C THR A 192 -3.02 24.81 3.78
N MET A 193 -2.84 23.73 4.54
CA MET A 193 -3.97 22.88 4.89
C MET A 193 -4.93 23.68 5.78
N LYS A 194 -5.95 24.27 5.24
CA LYS A 194 -7.18 24.47 6.01
C LYS A 194 -7.88 23.12 6.06
N ARG A 195 -7.84 22.46 7.20
CA ARG A 195 -8.74 21.35 7.51
C ARG A 195 -10.16 21.91 7.50
N SER A 196 -10.81 21.86 6.37
CA SER A 196 -12.26 22.02 6.32
C SER A 196 -12.91 20.64 6.45
N CYS A 197 -12.68 20.00 7.59
CA CYS A 197 -13.65 19.05 8.08
C CYS A 197 -14.43 19.79 9.16
N PRO A 198 -15.72 20.16 8.96
CA PRO A 198 -16.55 20.54 10.08
C PRO A 198 -16.71 19.26 10.93
N MET A 199 -15.90 19.15 11.98
CA MET A 199 -16.28 18.28 13.09
C MET A 199 -17.64 18.78 13.58
N LYS A 200 -18.71 18.16 13.11
CA LYS A 200 -19.94 18.15 13.86
C LYS A 200 -19.60 17.51 15.20
N ARG A 201 -19.44 18.34 16.22
CA ARG A 201 -19.45 17.87 17.61
C ARG A 201 -20.72 17.07 17.77
N CYS A 202 -20.59 15.75 17.93
CA CYS A 202 -21.67 14.97 18.46
C CYS A 202 -22.01 15.53 19.84
N PRO A 203 -23.27 15.92 20.11
CA PRO A 203 -23.67 16.26 21.46
C PRO A 203 -23.51 15.04 22.33
N THR A 204 -22.80 15.20 23.43
CA THR A 204 -22.69 14.21 24.51
C THR A 204 -24.10 14.05 25.11
N HIS A 205 -24.80 13.00 24.69
CA HIS A 205 -25.96 12.50 25.43
C HIS A 205 -25.49 11.49 26.46
N HIS A 206 -25.51 11.89 27.73
CA HIS A 206 -25.66 10.97 28.84
C HIS A 206 -27.03 10.34 28.76
N SER A 207 -27.12 9.05 28.62
CA SER A 207 -28.19 8.22 29.17
C SER A 207 -27.87 6.74 29.08
N THR A 208 -27.97 6.14 30.18
CA THR A 208 -28.15 4.77 30.63
C THR A 208 -28.93 3.83 29.72
N GLY A 209 -28.43 2.58 29.56
CA GLY A 209 -29.22 1.37 29.30
C GLY A 209 -28.97 0.68 27.96
N PRO A 210 -29.03 -0.64 27.93
CA PRO A 210 -28.42 -1.49 26.92
C PRO A 210 -29.39 -1.90 25.83
N GLU A 211 -28.96 -1.92 24.57
CA GLU A 211 -29.53 -2.86 23.60
C GLU A 211 -28.63 -3.00 22.35
N GLN A 212 -28.59 -4.24 21.89
CA GLN A 212 -27.84 -4.75 20.76
C GLN A 212 -28.44 -4.27 19.44
N SER A 213 -27.63 -3.83 18.48
CA SER A 213 -27.92 -4.06 17.06
C SER A 213 -26.67 -3.89 16.20
N LEU A 214 -26.40 -4.92 15.41
CA LEU A 214 -25.43 -4.94 14.33
C LEU A 214 -25.75 -3.84 13.30
N GLY A 215 -24.80 -2.95 13.09
CA GLY A 215 -24.86 -1.91 12.04
C GLY A 215 -23.57 -1.90 11.24
N SER A 216 -23.64 -2.31 9.98
CA SER A 216 -22.58 -2.26 8.98
C SER A 216 -22.12 -0.83 8.74
N ASN A 217 -20.91 -0.48 9.16
CA ASN A 217 -20.29 0.79 8.84
C ASN A 217 -19.47 0.67 7.55
N THR A 218 -19.99 1.17 6.45
CA THR A 218 -19.23 1.52 5.25
C THR A 218 -18.42 2.79 5.52
N PRO A 219 -17.11 2.81 5.31
CA PRO A 219 -16.32 4.04 5.47
C PRO A 219 -16.54 4.97 4.29
N THR A 220 -16.99 6.17 4.59
CA THR A 220 -17.11 7.29 3.66
C THR A 220 -15.74 7.77 3.18
N ASN A 221 -15.62 7.90 1.88
CA ASN A 221 -14.46 8.35 1.11
C ASN A 221 -14.14 9.81 1.45
N SER A 222 -13.07 10.08 2.18
CA SER A 222 -12.57 11.44 2.42
C SER A 222 -11.40 11.74 1.49
N GLY A 223 -11.67 12.47 0.40
CA GLY A 223 -10.64 13.06 -0.45
C GLY A 223 -9.78 14.06 0.34
N VAL A 224 -8.48 14.05 0.12
CA VAL A 224 -7.53 14.98 0.75
C VAL A 224 -7.15 16.04 -0.27
N LEU A 225 -7.39 17.32 0.07
CA LEU A 225 -7.11 18.46 -0.79
C LEU A 225 -5.74 19.07 -0.48
N TYR A 226 -4.94 19.35 -1.51
CA TYR A 226 -3.63 19.98 -1.39
C TYR A 226 -3.55 21.25 -2.26
N LYS A 227 -2.83 22.28 -1.75
CA LYS A 227 -2.48 23.51 -2.47
C LYS A 227 -1.07 23.41 -3.06
N TYR A 228 -0.92 23.91 -4.25
CA TYR A 228 0.37 24.27 -4.88
C TYR A 228 0.48 25.77 -5.01
#